data_d0503c56abe1815a00bbccbe67f82ff6
#
_entry.id   d0503c56abe1815a00bbccbe67f82ff6
#
_cell.length_a   1.000
_cell.length_b   1.000
_cell.length_c   1.000
_cell.angle_alpha   90.00
_cell.angle_beta   90.00
_cell.angle_gamma   90.00
#
_symmetry.space_group_name_H-M   'P 1'
#
loop_
_entity.id
_entity.type
_entity.pdbx_description
1 polymer ?
#
loop_
_entity_poly.entity_id
_entity_poly.type
_entity_poly.pdbx_seq_one_letter_code
_entity_poly.pdbx_strand_id
1 'polypeptide(L)'
;MPGKTYKESGSLYLVCGDEELAIKERSNFVFGQWKDQFPEYEEELIDAAAGNAGEAGRAIGKLLEAMQTMPLFGTGKRIWFHNCNFLGEERTSSVQIVIEGLAKVIGEFQQMDPLKVLIIISAGKVDKRKSFYKKFQKLGQVEVLRGWDASKSDWIPEAEKRIDEVFAENGATIHPEARAALIESVGPNARQLMQEAEKL
;
A
#
# COMPACT_ATOMS: atom_id res chain seq x y z
N MET A 1 10.47 13.24 -11.13
CA MET A 1 9.98 13.48 -9.76
C MET A 1 10.88 14.47 -9.07
N PRO A 2 10.45 15.67 -8.64
CA PRO A 2 11.28 16.51 -7.79
C PRO A 2 11.34 15.88 -6.40
N GLY A 3 12.56 15.67 -5.91
CA GLY A 3 12.94 14.92 -4.73
C GLY A 3 12.17 15.22 -3.44
N LYS A 4 11.20 14.39 -3.13
CA LYS A 4 10.95 14.08 -1.73
C LYS A 4 12.08 13.14 -1.32
N THR A 5 13.02 13.64 -0.52
CA THR A 5 13.96 12.81 0.25
C THR A 5 13.14 11.86 1.09
N TYR A 6 12.93 10.64 0.59
CA TYR A 6 12.33 9.58 1.37
C TYR A 6 13.34 9.26 2.47
N LYS A 7 12.97 9.50 3.74
CA LYS A 7 13.69 8.95 4.88
C LYS A 7 13.94 7.49 4.59
N GLU A 8 15.16 7.00 4.84
CA GLU A 8 15.55 5.61 4.73
C GLU A 8 14.39 4.73 5.21
N SER A 9 13.94 3.83 4.34
CA SER A 9 12.76 3.01 4.61
C SER A 9 13.03 2.15 5.83
N GLY A 10 12.35 2.45 6.93
CA GLY A 10 12.38 1.60 8.11
C GLY A 10 11.89 0.18 7.77
N SER A 11 12.10 -0.76 8.67
CA SER A 11 11.69 -2.17 8.50
C SER A 11 10.16 -2.39 8.48
N LEU A 12 9.38 -1.40 8.90
CA LEU A 12 7.90 -1.44 8.94
C LEU A 12 7.31 -0.29 8.15
N TYR A 13 6.45 -0.62 7.19
CA TYR A 13 5.81 0.35 6.32
C TYR A 13 4.31 0.07 6.17
N LEU A 14 3.47 1.07 6.35
CA LEU A 14 2.03 1.02 6.06
C LEU A 14 1.71 2.03 4.97
N VAL A 15 1.27 1.54 3.82
CA VAL A 15 0.70 2.35 2.73
C VAL A 15 -0.81 2.15 2.74
N CYS A 16 -1.57 3.20 2.93
CA CYS A 16 -3.03 3.10 3.02
C CYS A 16 -3.73 4.33 2.45
N GLY A 17 -5.03 4.24 2.24
CA GLY A 17 -5.80 5.38 1.74
C GLY A 17 -7.02 4.96 0.91
N ASP A 18 -7.45 5.85 0.04
CA ASP A 18 -8.60 5.64 -0.86
C ASP A 18 -8.22 5.63 -2.35
N GLU A 19 -6.94 5.81 -2.67
CA GLU A 19 -6.40 5.71 -4.03
C GLU A 19 -5.71 4.35 -4.23
N GLU A 20 -6.48 3.37 -4.68
CA GLU A 20 -6.04 1.97 -4.80
C GLU A 20 -4.80 1.82 -5.71
N LEU A 21 -4.78 2.52 -6.85
CA LEU A 21 -3.67 2.45 -7.80
C LEU A 21 -2.39 3.01 -7.17
N ALA A 22 -2.45 4.19 -6.57
CA ALA A 22 -1.30 4.81 -5.93
C ALA A 22 -0.78 3.98 -4.75
N ILE A 23 -1.67 3.33 -3.98
CA ILE A 23 -1.30 2.40 -2.91
C ILE A 23 -0.51 1.23 -3.49
N LYS A 24 -1.00 0.63 -4.58
CA LYS A 24 -0.33 -0.49 -5.25
C LYS A 24 1.03 -0.09 -5.82
N GLU A 25 1.10 1.01 -6.57
CA GLU A 25 2.34 1.53 -7.14
C GLU A 25 3.37 1.85 -6.06
N ARG A 26 2.94 2.55 -5.01
CA ARG A 26 3.81 2.91 -3.90
C ARG A 26 4.33 1.71 -3.14
N SER A 27 3.47 0.72 -2.90
CA SER A 27 3.85 -0.52 -2.23
C SER A 27 4.83 -1.34 -3.06
N ASN A 28 4.60 -1.46 -4.37
CA ASN A 28 5.53 -2.10 -5.30
C ASN A 28 6.89 -1.40 -5.30
N PHE A 29 6.90 -0.06 -5.32
CA PHE A 29 8.13 0.70 -5.30
C PHE A 29 8.96 0.45 -4.03
N VAL A 30 8.34 0.53 -2.84
CA VAL A 30 9.04 0.28 -1.56
C VAL A 30 9.53 -1.17 -1.49
N PHE A 31 8.69 -2.13 -1.88
CA PHE A 31 9.06 -3.54 -1.86
C PHE A 31 10.18 -3.87 -2.84
N GLY A 32 10.16 -3.24 -4.03
CA GLY A 32 11.23 -3.32 -5.02
C GLY A 32 12.56 -2.76 -4.52
N GLN A 33 12.54 -1.60 -3.85
CA GLN A 33 13.74 -1.05 -3.22
C GLN A 33 14.36 -2.01 -2.19
N TRP A 34 13.53 -2.68 -1.37
CA TRP A 34 14.02 -3.68 -0.44
C TRP A 34 14.58 -4.92 -1.15
N LYS A 35 14.00 -5.29 -2.30
CA LYS A 35 14.54 -6.39 -3.12
C LYS A 35 15.93 -6.09 -3.66
N ASP A 36 16.14 -4.87 -4.11
CA ASP A 36 17.44 -4.43 -4.63
C ASP A 36 18.48 -4.28 -3.51
N GLN A 37 18.06 -3.81 -2.34
CA GLN A 37 18.94 -3.59 -1.20
C GLN A 37 19.30 -4.89 -0.44
N PHE A 38 18.38 -5.85 -0.39
CA PHE A 38 18.53 -7.13 0.34
C PHE A 38 18.15 -8.31 -0.57
N PRO A 39 18.88 -8.57 -1.67
CA PRO A 39 18.53 -9.59 -2.65
C PRO A 39 18.50 -11.01 -2.05
N GLU A 40 19.24 -11.26 -0.97
CA GLU A 40 19.30 -12.54 -0.26
C GLU A 40 18.12 -12.79 0.70
N TYR A 41 17.26 -11.78 0.94
CA TYR A 41 16.10 -11.97 1.81
C TYR A 41 15.00 -12.79 1.10
N GLU A 42 14.45 -13.73 1.83
CA GLU A 42 13.29 -14.50 1.38
C GLU A 42 12.07 -13.61 1.23
N GLU A 43 11.34 -13.79 0.12
CA GLU A 43 10.16 -13.00 -0.21
C GLU A 43 8.89 -13.76 0.17
N GLU A 44 7.99 -13.13 0.92
CA GLU A 44 6.71 -13.71 1.29
C GLU A 44 5.57 -12.72 1.01
N LEU A 45 4.65 -13.13 0.12
CA LEU A 45 3.48 -12.36 -0.27
C LEU A 45 2.24 -12.96 0.38
N ILE A 46 1.52 -12.16 1.18
CA ILE A 46 0.33 -12.60 1.90
C ILE A 46 -0.86 -11.75 1.45
N ASP A 47 -1.80 -12.37 0.75
CA ASP A 47 -3.07 -11.71 0.42
C ASP A 47 -3.95 -11.63 1.67
N ALA A 48 -4.25 -10.41 2.07
CA ALA A 48 -5.04 -10.08 3.25
C ALA A 48 -6.48 -9.65 2.91
N ALA A 49 -6.91 -9.82 1.66
CA ALA A 49 -8.30 -9.58 1.33
C ALA A 49 -9.21 -10.56 2.10
N ALA A 50 -10.19 -10.02 2.81
CA ALA A 50 -11.07 -10.80 3.66
C ALA A 50 -12.54 -10.39 3.46
N GLY A 51 -13.40 -11.36 3.16
CA GLY A 51 -14.84 -11.18 3.08
C GLY A 51 -15.55 -11.26 4.46
N ASN A 52 -14.85 -11.77 5.48
CA ASN A 52 -15.38 -11.93 6.84
C ASN A 52 -14.26 -11.99 7.89
N ALA A 53 -14.65 -11.94 9.17
CA ALA A 53 -13.70 -11.92 10.30
C ALA A 53 -12.87 -13.20 10.42
N GLY A 54 -13.40 -14.36 10.01
CA GLY A 54 -12.66 -15.62 10.00
C GLY A 54 -11.53 -15.61 8.97
N GLU A 55 -11.77 -15.04 7.80
CA GLU A 55 -10.74 -14.87 6.76
C GLU A 55 -9.69 -13.83 7.20
N ALA A 56 -10.12 -12.71 7.78
CA ALA A 56 -9.20 -11.74 8.36
C ALA A 56 -8.31 -12.37 9.44
N GLY A 57 -8.89 -13.18 10.33
CA GLY A 57 -8.14 -13.93 11.35
C GLY A 57 -7.11 -14.89 10.74
N ARG A 58 -7.46 -15.59 9.65
CA ARG A 58 -6.51 -16.46 8.93
C ARG A 58 -5.37 -15.67 8.28
N ALA A 59 -5.68 -14.53 7.65
CA ALA A 59 -4.65 -13.67 7.06
C ALA A 59 -3.68 -13.13 8.13
N ILE A 60 -4.21 -12.68 9.26
CA ILE A 60 -3.41 -12.26 10.43
C ILE A 60 -2.54 -13.42 10.94
N GLY A 61 -3.11 -14.64 11.03
CA GLY A 61 -2.37 -15.83 11.43
C GLY A 61 -1.16 -16.10 10.52
N LYS A 62 -1.35 -16.02 9.20
CA LYS A 62 -0.25 -16.16 8.23
C LYS A 62 0.83 -15.09 8.43
N LEU A 63 0.45 -13.83 8.66
CA LEU A 63 1.42 -12.78 8.94
C LEU A 63 2.24 -13.06 10.20
N LEU A 64 1.60 -13.50 11.28
CA LEU A 64 2.29 -13.88 12.51
C LEU A 64 3.24 -15.06 12.30
N GLU A 65 2.82 -16.10 11.56
CA GLU A 65 3.64 -17.24 11.21
C GLU A 65 4.86 -16.82 10.37
N ALA A 66 4.64 -15.99 9.34
CA ALA A 66 5.69 -15.44 8.50
C ALA A 66 6.76 -14.67 9.30
N MET A 67 6.32 -13.91 10.31
CA MET A 67 7.24 -13.15 11.18
C MET A 67 8.05 -14.04 12.13
N GLN A 68 7.47 -15.15 12.58
CA GLN A 68 8.07 -16.05 13.58
C GLN A 68 8.94 -17.14 12.96
N THR A 69 8.75 -17.45 11.68
CA THR A 69 9.54 -18.46 10.98
C THR A 69 10.84 -17.87 10.45
N MET A 70 11.94 -18.58 10.65
CA MET A 70 13.24 -18.21 10.07
C MET A 70 13.29 -18.59 8.59
N PRO A 71 13.96 -17.78 7.74
CA PRO A 71 14.14 -18.13 6.34
C PRO A 71 15.00 -19.41 6.21
N LEU A 72 14.65 -20.24 5.21
CA LEU A 72 15.38 -21.50 4.98
C LEU A 72 16.76 -21.28 4.36
N PHE A 73 16.91 -20.27 3.51
CA PHE A 73 18.15 -20.04 2.73
C PHE A 73 18.65 -18.59 2.77
N GLY A 74 17.96 -17.69 3.47
CA GLY A 74 18.27 -16.26 3.51
C GLY A 74 18.78 -15.80 4.88
N THR A 75 19.30 -14.58 4.91
CA THR A 75 19.70 -13.88 6.14
C THR A 75 18.57 -13.13 6.79
N GLY A 76 17.45 -12.95 6.06
CA GLY A 76 16.24 -12.26 6.51
C GLY A 76 15.05 -12.47 5.58
N LYS A 77 13.96 -11.82 5.90
CA LYS A 77 12.70 -11.88 5.16
C LYS A 77 12.19 -10.50 4.81
N ARG A 78 11.53 -10.38 3.64
CA ARG A 78 10.66 -9.27 3.30
C ARG A 78 9.25 -9.78 3.05
N ILE A 79 8.31 -9.25 3.82
CA ILE A 79 6.92 -9.68 3.83
C ILE A 79 6.07 -8.55 3.28
N TRP A 80 5.21 -8.86 2.31
CA TRP A 80 4.19 -7.94 1.85
C TRP A 80 2.79 -8.48 2.17
N PHE A 81 2.17 -7.83 3.15
CA PHE A 81 0.79 -8.07 3.54
C PHE A 81 -0.12 -7.13 2.74
N HIS A 82 -0.62 -7.63 1.60
CA HIS A 82 -1.32 -6.78 0.63
C HIS A 82 -2.83 -6.95 0.66
N ASN A 83 -3.55 -5.98 0.07
CA ASN A 83 -5.01 -5.94 -0.02
C ASN A 83 -5.74 -5.95 1.34
N CYS A 84 -5.12 -5.46 2.40
CA CYS A 84 -5.72 -5.48 3.72
C CYS A 84 -6.95 -4.55 3.78
N ASN A 85 -8.14 -5.14 3.97
CA ASN A 85 -9.41 -4.42 3.96
C ASN A 85 -10.15 -4.43 5.31
N PHE A 86 -9.47 -4.77 6.40
CA PHE A 86 -10.05 -4.84 7.74
C PHE A 86 -9.36 -3.95 8.79
N LEU A 87 -8.69 -2.88 8.34
CA LEU A 87 -8.10 -1.86 9.23
C LEU A 87 -8.96 -0.60 9.34
N GLY A 88 -10.01 -0.49 8.56
CA GLY A 88 -10.91 0.65 8.50
C GLY A 88 -12.07 0.60 9.49
N GLU A 89 -13.20 1.17 9.10
CA GLU A 89 -14.44 1.22 9.89
C GLU A 89 -15.37 0.02 9.62
N GLU A 90 -14.98 -0.90 8.77
CA GLU A 90 -15.76 -2.07 8.37
C GLU A 90 -16.11 -2.93 9.59
N ARG A 91 -17.21 -3.65 9.48
CA ARG A 91 -17.73 -4.53 10.53
C ARG A 91 -16.70 -5.57 10.96
N THR A 92 -15.98 -6.13 10.01
CA THR A 92 -14.90 -7.12 10.20
C THR A 92 -13.82 -6.61 11.15
N SER A 93 -13.45 -5.36 11.03
CA SER A 93 -12.40 -4.71 11.84
C SER A 93 -12.75 -4.53 13.32
N SER A 94 -14.02 -4.72 13.68
CA SER A 94 -14.53 -4.57 15.06
C SER A 94 -14.82 -5.92 15.74
N VAL A 95 -14.57 -7.02 15.05
CA VAL A 95 -14.76 -8.36 15.62
C VAL A 95 -13.55 -8.74 16.49
N GLN A 96 -13.82 -9.37 17.63
CA GLN A 96 -12.81 -9.64 18.67
C GLN A 96 -11.58 -10.38 18.15
N ILE A 97 -11.77 -11.40 17.31
CA ILE A 97 -10.65 -12.18 16.73
C ILE A 97 -9.70 -11.31 15.91
N VAL A 98 -10.22 -10.30 15.20
CA VAL A 98 -9.39 -9.36 14.40
C VAL A 98 -8.67 -8.37 15.32
N ILE A 99 -9.37 -7.84 16.33
CA ILE A 99 -8.78 -6.89 17.30
C ILE A 99 -7.62 -7.55 18.04
N GLU A 100 -7.84 -8.76 18.57
CA GLU A 100 -6.82 -9.52 19.30
C GLU A 100 -5.66 -9.95 18.40
N GLY A 101 -5.98 -10.39 17.18
CA GLY A 101 -4.97 -10.74 16.19
C GLY A 101 -4.06 -9.56 15.83
N LEU A 102 -4.63 -8.40 15.54
CA LEU A 102 -3.87 -7.18 15.26
C LEU A 102 -3.07 -6.69 16.48
N ALA A 103 -3.57 -6.90 17.70
CA ALA A 103 -2.83 -6.59 18.91
C ALA A 103 -1.58 -7.48 19.05
N LYS A 104 -1.68 -8.78 18.71
CA LYS A 104 -0.54 -9.71 18.65
C LYS A 104 0.47 -9.28 17.60
N VAL A 105 0.03 -8.91 16.39
CA VAL A 105 0.91 -8.38 15.33
C VAL A 105 1.71 -7.19 15.82
N ILE A 106 1.07 -6.23 16.51
CA ILE A 106 1.80 -5.10 17.10
C ILE A 106 2.82 -5.55 18.16
N GLY A 107 2.50 -6.58 18.95
CA GLY A 107 3.45 -7.17 19.91
C GLY A 107 4.67 -7.76 19.23
N GLU A 108 4.50 -8.48 18.14
CA GLU A 108 5.60 -9.03 17.32
C GLU A 108 6.43 -7.92 16.69
N PHE A 109 5.82 -6.85 16.16
CA PHE A 109 6.56 -5.71 15.60
C PHE A 109 7.50 -5.05 16.63
N GLN A 110 7.15 -5.07 17.91
CA GLN A 110 8.00 -4.51 18.98
C GLN A 110 9.21 -5.38 19.33
N GLN A 111 9.15 -6.68 19.00
CA GLN A 111 10.15 -7.66 19.36
C GLN A 111 11.01 -8.12 18.18
N MET A 112 10.54 -7.91 16.95
CA MET A 112 11.25 -8.34 15.76
C MET A 112 12.58 -7.59 15.57
N ASP A 113 13.56 -8.29 15.01
CA ASP A 113 14.82 -7.69 14.58
C ASP A 113 14.60 -6.92 13.26
N PRO A 114 14.73 -5.59 13.25
CA PRO A 114 14.49 -4.78 12.06
C PRO A 114 15.52 -5.01 10.95
N LEU A 115 16.64 -5.68 11.26
CA LEU A 115 17.67 -6.08 10.29
C LEU A 115 17.39 -7.45 9.66
N LYS A 116 16.38 -8.17 10.14
CA LYS A 116 16.03 -9.52 9.64
C LYS A 116 14.65 -9.61 9.01
N VAL A 117 13.75 -8.71 9.39
CA VAL A 117 12.36 -8.76 8.90
C VAL A 117 11.93 -7.37 8.43
N LEU A 118 11.57 -7.29 7.16
CA LEU A 118 11.02 -6.10 6.53
C LEU A 118 9.56 -6.37 6.20
N ILE A 119 8.65 -5.49 6.62
CA ILE A 119 7.21 -5.69 6.43
C ILE A 119 6.58 -4.46 5.81
N ILE A 120 5.91 -4.64 4.67
CA ILE A 120 5.01 -3.65 4.12
C ILE A 120 3.57 -4.14 4.22
N ILE A 121 2.70 -3.28 4.72
CA ILE A 121 1.25 -3.48 4.73
C ILE A 121 0.64 -2.51 3.74
N SER A 122 -0.09 -3.01 2.76
CA SER A 122 -0.92 -2.19 1.89
C SER A 122 -2.40 -2.40 2.20
N ALA A 123 -3.09 -1.31 2.50
CA ALA A 123 -4.46 -1.34 2.97
C ALA A 123 -5.31 -0.24 2.30
N GLY A 124 -6.61 -0.46 2.22
CA GLY A 124 -7.56 0.59 1.91
C GLY A 124 -7.63 1.66 3.00
N LYS A 125 -8.77 2.30 3.17
CA LYS A 125 -8.99 3.27 4.25
C LYS A 125 -8.75 2.64 5.61
N VAL A 126 -8.01 3.35 6.47
CA VAL A 126 -7.67 2.91 7.83
C VAL A 126 -8.32 3.84 8.85
N ASP A 127 -8.95 3.28 9.88
CA ASP A 127 -9.47 4.07 11.00
C ASP A 127 -8.32 4.49 11.94
N LYS A 128 -7.93 5.76 11.83
CA LYS A 128 -6.83 6.35 12.59
C LYS A 128 -7.09 6.40 14.11
N ARG A 129 -8.34 6.19 14.55
CA ARG A 129 -8.73 6.16 15.97
C ARG A 129 -8.39 4.83 16.61
N LYS A 130 -8.29 3.74 15.83
CA LYS A 130 -8.04 2.38 16.30
C LYS A 130 -6.63 2.19 16.86
N SER A 131 -6.53 1.31 17.84
CA SER A 131 -5.30 0.99 18.57
C SER A 131 -4.18 0.54 17.64
N PHE A 132 -4.49 -0.29 16.60
CA PHE A 132 -3.51 -0.75 15.63
C PHE A 132 -2.80 0.42 14.96
N TYR A 133 -3.56 1.36 14.34
CA TYR A 133 -2.98 2.50 13.65
C TYR A 133 -2.12 3.37 14.56
N LYS A 134 -2.64 3.72 15.76
CA LYS A 134 -1.91 4.55 16.72
C LYS A 134 -0.60 3.93 17.19
N LYS A 135 -0.57 2.62 17.36
CA LYS A 135 0.64 1.90 17.77
C LYS A 135 1.60 1.74 16.58
N PHE A 136 1.09 1.40 15.39
CA PHE A 136 1.91 1.26 14.19
C PHE A 136 2.66 2.56 13.84
N GLN A 137 2.01 3.72 13.96
CA GLN A 137 2.65 5.03 13.72
C GLN A 137 3.89 5.30 14.61
N LYS A 138 3.99 4.62 15.76
CA LYS A 138 5.14 4.76 16.66
C LYS A 138 6.27 3.80 16.33
N LEU A 139 5.98 2.73 15.60
CA LEU A 139 6.90 1.64 15.30
C LEU A 139 7.45 1.71 13.88
N GLY A 140 6.66 2.20 12.93
CA GLY A 140 6.96 2.19 11.52
C GLY A 140 6.57 3.47 10.80
N GLN A 141 6.80 3.47 9.51
CA GLN A 141 6.41 4.56 8.62
C GLN A 141 4.97 4.36 8.15
N VAL A 142 4.21 5.45 8.08
CA VAL A 142 2.84 5.44 7.55
C VAL A 142 2.71 6.47 6.44
N GLU A 143 2.27 6.02 5.29
CA GLU A 143 1.95 6.86 4.15
C GLU A 143 0.46 6.72 3.81
N VAL A 144 -0.24 7.87 3.78
CA VAL A 144 -1.68 7.90 3.48
C VAL A 144 -1.86 8.55 2.12
N LEU A 145 -2.29 7.75 1.15
CA LEU A 145 -2.55 8.18 -0.22
C LEU A 145 -4.03 8.46 -0.38
N ARG A 146 -4.34 9.70 -0.74
CA ARG A 146 -5.71 10.15 -0.95
C ARG A 146 -5.98 10.23 -2.43
N GLY A 147 -7.15 9.74 -2.80
CA GLY A 147 -7.69 9.95 -4.13
C GLY A 147 -7.99 11.42 -4.42
N TRP A 148 -8.16 11.71 -5.66
CA TRP A 148 -8.52 13.05 -6.11
C TRP A 148 -9.91 13.46 -5.59
N ASP A 149 -10.02 14.70 -5.14
CA ASP A 149 -11.27 15.25 -4.58
C ASP A 149 -12.04 15.97 -5.71
N ALA A 150 -13.19 15.41 -6.10
CA ALA A 150 -14.04 15.97 -7.14
C ALA A 150 -14.49 17.41 -6.87
N SER A 151 -14.53 17.85 -5.61
CA SER A 151 -14.92 19.21 -5.24
C SER A 151 -13.84 20.26 -5.45
N LYS A 152 -12.63 19.82 -5.81
CA LYS A 152 -11.46 20.66 -6.04
C LYS A 152 -10.93 20.46 -7.45
N SER A 153 -10.22 21.44 -7.95
CA SER A 153 -9.55 21.35 -9.26
C SER A 153 -8.03 21.10 -9.16
N ASP A 154 -7.51 20.94 -7.96
CA ASP A 154 -6.07 20.75 -7.69
C ASP A 154 -5.51 19.42 -8.19
N TRP A 155 -6.36 18.45 -8.52
CA TRP A 155 -5.99 17.16 -9.10
C TRP A 155 -5.75 17.20 -10.61
N ILE A 156 -6.29 18.20 -11.34
CA ILE A 156 -6.19 18.26 -12.80
C ILE A 156 -4.75 18.29 -13.29
N PRO A 157 -3.85 19.12 -12.75
CA PRO A 157 -2.44 19.14 -13.17
C PRO A 157 -1.72 17.79 -12.93
N GLU A 158 -2.09 17.07 -11.89
CA GLU A 158 -1.54 15.74 -11.64
C GLU A 158 -2.09 14.72 -12.64
N ALA A 159 -3.37 14.80 -12.98
CA ALA A 159 -4.00 13.96 -14.00
C ALA A 159 -3.37 14.16 -15.37
N GLU A 160 -3.19 15.41 -15.78
CA GLU A 160 -2.50 15.77 -17.03
C GLU A 160 -1.11 15.16 -17.11
N LYS A 161 -0.32 15.32 -16.05
CA LYS A 161 1.03 14.78 -15.98
C LYS A 161 1.05 13.25 -16.10
N ARG A 162 0.15 12.54 -15.41
CA ARG A 162 0.06 11.07 -15.47
C ARG A 162 -0.34 10.58 -16.85
N ILE A 163 -1.27 11.27 -17.53
CA ILE A 163 -1.65 10.94 -18.91
C ILE A 163 -0.43 11.12 -19.83
N ASP A 164 0.28 12.23 -19.72
CA ASP A 164 1.48 12.48 -20.54
C ASP A 164 2.55 11.40 -20.29
N GLU A 165 2.73 10.93 -19.06
CA GLU A 165 3.65 9.84 -18.72
C GLU A 165 3.23 8.52 -19.41
N VAL A 166 1.95 8.14 -19.40
CA VAL A 166 1.43 6.94 -20.09
C VAL A 166 1.68 7.01 -21.59
N PHE A 167 1.40 8.15 -22.22
CA PHE A 167 1.66 8.30 -23.65
C PHE A 167 3.14 8.25 -23.99
N ALA A 168 3.99 8.88 -23.17
CA ALA A 168 5.45 8.88 -23.36
C ALA A 168 6.05 7.48 -23.23
N GLU A 169 5.57 6.64 -22.29
CA GLU A 169 5.98 5.24 -22.15
C GLU A 169 5.66 4.40 -23.37
N ASN A 170 4.60 4.75 -24.11
CA ASN A 170 4.21 4.13 -25.37
C ASN A 170 4.82 4.82 -26.63
N GLY A 171 5.74 5.78 -26.42
CA GLY A 171 6.39 6.51 -27.52
C GLY A 171 5.46 7.47 -28.26
N ALA A 172 4.35 7.86 -27.66
CA ALA A 172 3.32 8.73 -28.21
C ALA A 172 3.21 10.06 -27.46
N THR A 173 2.42 10.97 -28.02
CA THR A 173 2.03 12.23 -27.35
C THR A 173 0.54 12.45 -27.56
N ILE A 174 -0.13 13.00 -26.57
CA ILE A 174 -1.55 13.33 -26.64
C ILE A 174 -1.72 14.84 -26.92
N HIS A 175 -2.69 15.18 -27.81
CA HIS A 175 -3.02 16.57 -28.05
C HIS A 175 -3.71 17.19 -26.80
N PRO A 176 -3.41 18.45 -26.42
CA PRO A 176 -3.98 19.07 -25.21
C PRO A 176 -5.50 19.04 -25.13
N GLU A 177 -6.20 19.23 -26.24
CA GLU A 177 -7.67 19.15 -26.28
C GLU A 177 -8.20 17.73 -26.01
N ALA A 178 -7.54 16.69 -26.56
CA ALA A 178 -7.90 15.29 -26.31
C ALA A 178 -7.66 14.92 -24.86
N ARG A 179 -6.53 15.37 -24.27
CA ARG A 179 -6.22 15.20 -22.85
C ARG A 179 -7.28 15.82 -21.95
N ALA A 180 -7.67 17.09 -22.25
CA ALA A 180 -8.72 17.77 -21.49
C ALA A 180 -10.07 17.05 -21.60
N ALA A 181 -10.46 16.60 -22.79
CA ALA A 181 -11.69 15.84 -23.01
C ALA A 181 -11.68 14.49 -22.25
N LEU A 182 -10.53 13.80 -22.20
CA LEU A 182 -10.37 12.58 -21.43
C LEU A 182 -10.57 12.83 -19.93
N ILE A 183 -9.92 13.87 -19.39
CA ILE A 183 -10.08 14.28 -17.99
C ILE A 183 -11.52 14.63 -17.65
N GLU A 184 -12.19 15.40 -18.51
CA GLU A 184 -13.59 15.78 -18.33
C GLU A 184 -14.54 14.57 -18.36
N SER A 185 -14.30 13.62 -19.26
CA SER A 185 -15.15 12.44 -19.43
C SER A 185 -15.08 11.46 -18.27
N VAL A 186 -13.89 11.30 -17.67
CA VAL A 186 -13.63 10.31 -16.60
C VAL A 186 -13.78 10.94 -15.22
N GLY A 187 -13.40 12.20 -15.05
CA GLY A 187 -13.39 12.87 -13.76
C GLY A 187 -12.25 12.41 -12.84
N PRO A 188 -12.37 12.65 -11.51
CA PRO A 188 -11.30 12.45 -10.54
C PRO A 188 -11.12 10.99 -10.10
N ASN A 189 -11.08 10.09 -11.06
CA ASN A 189 -10.80 8.66 -10.83
C ASN A 189 -9.48 8.29 -11.54
N ALA A 190 -8.38 8.34 -10.79
CA ALA A 190 -7.05 8.11 -11.35
C ALA A 190 -6.91 6.75 -12.03
N ARG A 191 -7.44 5.67 -11.43
CA ARG A 191 -7.40 4.32 -12.01
C ARG A 191 -8.10 4.26 -13.34
N GLN A 192 -9.34 4.77 -13.40
CA GLN A 192 -10.14 4.76 -14.62
C GLN A 192 -9.50 5.64 -15.69
N LEU A 193 -8.97 6.80 -15.29
CA LEU A 193 -8.30 7.72 -16.20
C LEU A 193 -7.08 7.09 -16.88
N MET A 194 -6.25 6.38 -16.12
CA MET A 194 -5.08 5.67 -16.66
C MET A 194 -5.52 4.51 -17.57
N GLN A 195 -6.53 3.74 -17.18
CA GLN A 195 -7.07 2.68 -18.03
C GLN A 195 -7.63 3.19 -19.38
N GLU A 196 -8.27 4.36 -19.39
CA GLU A 196 -8.74 4.94 -20.65
C GLU A 196 -7.58 5.56 -21.46
N ALA A 197 -6.58 6.14 -20.80
CA ALA A 197 -5.38 6.65 -21.48
C ALA A 197 -4.56 5.53 -22.16
N GLU A 198 -4.48 4.33 -21.55
CA GLU A 198 -3.78 3.16 -22.12
C GLU A 198 -4.49 2.56 -23.35
N LYS A 199 -5.76 2.87 -23.56
CA LYS A 199 -6.52 2.37 -24.73
C LYS A 199 -6.39 3.25 -25.98
N LEU A 200 -5.92 4.47 -25.83
CA LEU A 200 -5.78 5.45 -26.90
C LEU A 200 -4.42 5.37 -27.57
#